data_ede44329059cc0c11ab5a601a6e4fc30
#
_entry.id   ede44329059cc0c11ab5a601a6e4fc30
#
_cell.length_a   1.000
_cell.length_b   1.000
_cell.length_c   1.000
_cell.angle_alpha   90.00
_cell.angle_beta   90.00
_cell.angle_gamma   90.00
#
_symmetry.space_group_name_H-M   'P 1'
#
loop_
_entity.id
_entity.type
_entity.pdbx_description
1 polymer ?
#
loop_
_entity_poly.entity_id
_entity_poly.type
_entity_poly.pdbx_seq_one_letter_code
_entity_poly.pdbx_strand_id
1 'polypeptide(L)'
;MADKKIYWHLPGFCYFRLLNQVLMNLMKDYPDCFEEKYCIGSVYGTFLGAVWNGGRAVFGITGIKDIRAILKLYNDRGVPVRFTWTNSLLEEKHIYDTYCNLIMKEADNGMNQVLVNRPVLEEYIRRQYPGFKLISSTTKRITGLDGLLEELNKDYFLVVLDYDLNHNEEVLSAIGKQADKVEILVNEICYPGCPKRSEHYRQQSQMQLEYDIDAAFPCPNKTRERKFEECKERPSFISREQIREYADRGFVNFKIVGRGMPMDFVKESYLYYLVKDDSRAFIRNKMESTLNQFAQAMKKRKA
;
A
#
# COMPACT_ATOMS: atom_id res chain seq x y z
N MET A 1 15.56 18.97 -16.84
CA MET A 1 14.78 18.67 -15.62
C MET A 1 15.51 17.62 -14.82
N ALA A 2 15.62 17.80 -13.52
CA ALA A 2 16.42 16.93 -12.66
C ALA A 2 15.95 15.48 -12.77
N ASP A 3 16.89 14.57 -12.63
CA ASP A 3 16.78 13.11 -12.74
C ASP A 3 16.03 12.52 -11.51
N LYS A 4 14.76 12.95 -11.31
CA LYS A 4 13.96 12.54 -10.15
C LYS A 4 13.54 11.09 -10.29
N LYS A 5 13.85 10.29 -9.25
CA LYS A 5 13.34 8.92 -9.10
C LYS A 5 11.84 8.94 -8.82
N ILE A 6 11.13 7.96 -9.33
CA ILE A 6 9.71 7.71 -9.07
C ILE A 6 9.61 6.49 -8.15
N TYR A 7 8.91 6.66 -7.03
CA TYR A 7 8.80 5.66 -5.97
C TYR A 7 7.46 4.95 -6.03
N TRP A 8 7.51 3.65 -6.19
CA TRP A 8 6.34 2.78 -6.20
C TRP A 8 6.13 2.09 -4.87
N HIS A 9 4.93 2.18 -4.33
CA HIS A 9 4.55 1.57 -3.07
C HIS A 9 3.67 0.35 -3.34
N LEU A 10 4.22 -0.84 -3.08
CA LEU A 10 3.63 -2.12 -3.47
C LEU A 10 2.76 -2.71 -2.36
N PRO A 11 1.63 -3.40 -2.69
CA PRO A 11 0.74 -3.98 -1.70
C PRO A 11 1.25 -5.30 -1.13
N GLY A 12 0.82 -5.61 0.11
CA GLY A 12 0.79 -6.95 0.66
C GLY A 12 2.13 -7.57 0.99
N PHE A 13 2.98 -6.92 1.79
CA PHE A 13 4.29 -7.46 2.17
C PHE A 13 4.20 -8.89 2.77
N CYS A 14 3.11 -9.24 3.41
CA CYS A 14 2.85 -10.58 3.94
C CYS A 14 2.14 -11.45 2.90
N TYR A 15 0.98 -11.00 2.40
CA TYR A 15 0.11 -11.78 1.53
C TYR A 15 0.70 -11.99 0.12
N PHE A 16 1.27 -10.93 -0.49
CA PHE A 16 1.90 -11.00 -1.80
C PHE A 16 3.42 -11.15 -1.73
N ARG A 17 3.94 -11.67 -0.59
CA ARG A 17 5.39 -11.79 -0.36
C ARG A 17 6.14 -12.42 -1.53
N LEU A 18 5.64 -13.54 -2.05
CA LEU A 18 6.30 -14.24 -3.15
C LEU A 18 6.26 -13.42 -4.45
N LEU A 19 5.11 -12.84 -4.79
CA LEU A 19 4.97 -12.00 -5.98
C LEU A 19 5.90 -10.78 -5.92
N ASN A 20 5.96 -10.11 -4.77
CA ASN A 20 6.86 -8.98 -4.55
C ASN A 20 8.34 -9.39 -4.67
N GLN A 21 8.71 -10.54 -4.10
CA GLN A 21 10.06 -11.07 -4.20
C GLN A 21 10.45 -11.38 -5.65
N VAL A 22 9.55 -12.02 -6.40
CA VAL A 22 9.76 -12.31 -7.83
C VAL A 22 9.92 -11.02 -8.62
N LEU A 23 9.04 -10.03 -8.41
CA LEU A 23 9.17 -8.72 -9.06
C LEU A 23 10.52 -8.07 -8.79
N MET A 24 10.92 -7.96 -7.52
CA MET A 24 12.20 -7.32 -7.14
C MET A 24 13.41 -8.05 -7.72
N ASN A 25 13.36 -9.39 -7.79
CA ASN A 25 14.42 -10.17 -8.45
C ASN A 25 14.47 -9.89 -9.96
N LEU A 26 13.30 -9.87 -10.63
CA LEU A 26 13.23 -9.55 -12.06
C LEU A 26 13.72 -8.12 -12.38
N MET A 27 13.40 -7.15 -11.53
CA MET A 27 13.91 -5.77 -11.68
C MET A 27 15.44 -5.72 -11.56
N LYS A 28 16.03 -6.57 -10.71
CA LYS A 28 17.48 -6.69 -10.55
C LYS A 28 18.13 -7.42 -11.72
N ASP A 29 17.54 -8.53 -12.17
CA ASP A 29 18.12 -9.44 -13.16
C ASP A 29 17.91 -8.96 -14.60
N TYR A 30 16.87 -8.16 -14.85
CA TYR A 30 16.47 -7.62 -16.16
C TYR A 30 16.14 -6.11 -16.07
N PRO A 31 17.07 -5.27 -15.62
CA PRO A 31 16.80 -3.84 -15.39
C PRO A 31 16.31 -3.12 -16.64
N ASP A 32 16.79 -3.50 -17.81
CA ASP A 32 16.44 -2.89 -19.11
C ASP A 32 14.95 -3.09 -19.49
N CYS A 33 14.28 -4.08 -18.88
CA CYS A 33 12.86 -4.34 -19.09
C CYS A 33 11.94 -3.42 -18.27
N PHE A 34 12.49 -2.63 -17.35
CA PHE A 34 11.74 -1.74 -16.44
C PHE A 34 12.07 -0.28 -16.74
N GLU A 35 11.20 0.63 -16.34
CA GLU A 35 11.46 2.07 -16.47
C GLU A 35 12.63 2.46 -15.54
N GLU A 36 13.66 3.10 -16.12
CA GLU A 36 14.96 3.35 -15.46
C GLU A 36 14.85 4.15 -14.14
N LYS A 37 13.92 5.10 -14.09
CA LYS A 37 13.72 5.97 -12.92
C LYS A 37 12.85 5.37 -11.82
N TYR A 38 12.32 4.16 -12.03
CA TYR A 38 11.38 3.55 -11.09
C TYR A 38 12.10 2.79 -10.00
N CYS A 39 11.74 3.10 -8.76
CA CYS A 39 12.25 2.45 -7.56
C CYS A 39 11.10 1.92 -6.71
N ILE A 40 11.33 0.84 -5.98
CA ILE A 40 10.38 0.39 -4.96
C ILE A 40 10.59 1.23 -3.70
N GLY A 41 9.66 2.15 -3.43
CA GLY A 41 9.71 3.06 -2.28
C GLY A 41 9.33 2.41 -0.97
N SER A 42 8.44 1.42 -1.00
CA SER A 42 8.06 0.57 0.14
C SER A 42 7.17 -0.60 -0.28
N VAL A 43 6.99 -1.56 0.63
CA VAL A 43 5.92 -2.56 0.55
C VAL A 43 5.00 -2.38 1.74
N TYR A 44 3.68 -2.18 1.49
CA TYR A 44 2.73 -1.88 2.55
C TYR A 44 1.76 -3.03 2.84
N GLY A 45 1.28 -3.10 4.09
CA GLY A 45 0.36 -4.13 4.52
C GLY A 45 0.31 -4.29 6.03
N THR A 46 -0.03 -5.48 6.48
CA THR A 46 -0.05 -5.86 7.89
C THR A 46 0.34 -7.31 8.07
N PHE A 47 0.75 -7.67 9.26
CA PHE A 47 0.78 -9.06 9.70
C PHE A 47 -0.62 -9.50 10.13
N LEU A 48 -0.93 -10.80 9.98
CA LEU A 48 -2.24 -11.35 10.34
C LEU A 48 -2.51 -11.16 11.84
N GLY A 49 -3.72 -10.76 12.19
CA GLY A 49 -4.17 -10.60 13.58
C GLY A 49 -3.81 -9.28 14.26
N ALA A 50 -3.10 -8.38 13.61
CA ALA A 50 -2.75 -7.10 14.19
C ALA A 50 -3.98 -6.18 14.31
N VAL A 51 -4.43 -5.86 15.52
CA VAL A 51 -5.66 -5.09 15.78
C VAL A 51 -5.57 -3.62 15.36
N TRP A 52 -4.36 -3.06 15.23
CA TRP A 52 -4.16 -1.69 14.72
C TRP A 52 -4.39 -1.56 13.22
N ASN A 53 -4.45 -2.70 12.49
CA ASN A 53 -4.71 -2.69 11.06
C ASN A 53 -6.09 -2.15 10.72
N GLY A 54 -6.20 -1.37 9.64
CA GLY A 54 -7.45 -0.82 9.14
C GLY A 54 -7.56 -0.82 7.62
N GLY A 55 -8.71 -0.33 7.13
CA GLY A 55 -9.03 -0.26 5.71
C GLY A 55 -9.37 -1.59 5.04
N ARG A 56 -8.86 -2.72 5.54
CA ARG A 56 -9.23 -4.11 5.21
C ARG A 56 -8.94 -4.98 6.42
N ALA A 57 -9.93 -5.68 6.93
CA ALA A 57 -9.73 -6.65 8.00
C ALA A 57 -8.88 -7.84 7.51
N VAL A 58 -7.99 -8.32 8.37
CA VAL A 58 -7.07 -9.43 8.08
C VAL A 58 -6.95 -10.29 9.32
N PHE A 59 -7.40 -11.52 9.22
CA PHE A 59 -7.49 -12.45 10.33
C PHE A 59 -6.38 -13.50 10.33
N GLY A 60 -6.18 -14.17 11.45
CA GLY A 60 -5.14 -15.13 11.67
C GLY A 60 -4.07 -14.63 12.63
N ILE A 61 -2.90 -15.25 12.63
CA ILE A 61 -1.73 -14.83 13.40
C ILE A 61 -0.45 -15.11 12.60
N THR A 62 0.50 -14.20 12.66
CA THR A 62 1.84 -14.41 12.10
C THR A 62 2.82 -14.62 13.24
N GLY A 63 3.50 -15.77 13.24
CA GLY A 63 4.50 -16.08 14.27
C GLY A 63 5.75 -15.20 14.14
N ILE A 64 6.46 -15.02 15.26
CA ILE A 64 7.64 -14.14 15.35
C ILE A 64 8.75 -14.49 14.35
N LYS A 65 8.97 -15.78 14.06
CA LYS A 65 9.95 -16.22 13.07
C LYS A 65 9.62 -15.73 11.67
N ASP A 66 8.32 -15.79 11.29
CA ASP A 66 7.85 -15.30 10.00
C ASP A 66 7.88 -13.78 9.93
N ILE A 67 7.52 -13.07 11.02
CA ILE A 67 7.66 -11.61 11.11
C ILE A 67 9.11 -11.21 10.79
N ARG A 68 10.09 -11.78 11.50
CA ARG A 68 11.51 -11.50 11.28
C ARG A 68 11.98 -11.83 9.87
N ALA A 69 11.55 -12.97 9.33
CA ALA A 69 11.90 -13.40 7.98
C ALA A 69 11.33 -12.47 6.89
N ILE A 70 10.11 -11.97 7.07
CA ILE A 70 9.47 -11.04 6.14
C ILE A 70 10.13 -9.66 6.23
N LEU A 71 10.39 -9.15 7.42
CA LEU A 71 11.10 -7.88 7.62
C LEU A 71 12.48 -7.94 6.96
N LYS A 72 13.25 -9.00 7.23
CA LYS A 72 14.57 -9.22 6.64
C LYS A 72 14.52 -9.29 5.12
N LEU A 73 13.52 -9.98 4.53
CA LEU A 73 13.37 -10.09 3.08
C LEU A 73 13.37 -8.74 2.37
N TYR A 74 12.67 -7.76 2.92
CA TYR A 74 12.55 -6.44 2.32
C TYR A 74 13.67 -5.49 2.77
N ASN A 75 13.97 -5.46 4.06
CA ASN A 75 14.95 -4.51 4.61
C ASN A 75 16.38 -4.80 4.14
N ASP A 76 16.79 -6.06 3.94
CA ASP A 76 18.08 -6.41 3.33
C ASP A 76 18.21 -5.92 1.87
N ARG A 77 17.10 -5.61 1.22
CA ARG A 77 17.05 -5.01 -0.13
C ARG A 77 16.94 -3.49 -0.12
N GLY A 78 16.99 -2.87 1.06
CA GLY A 78 16.79 -1.44 1.21
C GLY A 78 15.35 -0.99 1.01
N VAL A 79 14.38 -1.93 1.04
CA VAL A 79 12.95 -1.63 0.84
C VAL A 79 12.25 -1.56 2.20
N PRO A 80 11.69 -0.39 2.58
CA PRO A 80 10.92 -0.25 3.80
C PRO A 80 9.67 -1.12 3.82
N VAL A 81 9.36 -1.75 4.96
CA VAL A 81 8.06 -2.30 5.25
C VAL A 81 7.18 -1.22 5.86
N ARG A 82 5.95 -1.07 5.35
CA ARG A 82 5.01 -0.03 5.74
C ARG A 82 3.75 -0.65 6.33
N PHE A 83 3.53 -0.45 7.62
CA PHE A 83 2.37 -0.98 8.33
C PHE A 83 1.12 -0.14 8.08
N THR A 84 -0.03 -0.79 7.86
CA THR A 84 -1.34 -0.14 7.67
C THR A 84 -2.10 -0.06 9.00
N TRP A 85 -1.56 0.66 9.95
CA TRP A 85 -2.10 0.86 11.31
C TRP A 85 -3.16 1.95 11.30
N THR A 86 -4.19 1.71 10.51
CA THR A 86 -5.19 2.71 10.12
C THR A 86 -6.59 2.36 10.63
N ASN A 87 -6.68 1.55 11.68
CA ASN A 87 -7.95 1.25 12.32
C ASN A 87 -8.56 2.53 12.91
N SER A 88 -9.73 2.91 12.41
CA SER A 88 -10.39 4.17 12.75
C SER A 88 -11.10 4.17 14.10
N LEU A 89 -11.16 3.02 14.76
CA LEU A 89 -11.84 2.84 16.06
C LEU A 89 -10.87 2.67 17.24
N LEU A 90 -9.58 2.91 17.03
CA LEU A 90 -8.61 2.81 18.12
C LEU A 90 -8.86 3.86 19.19
N GLU A 91 -8.80 3.40 20.41
CA GLU A 91 -8.86 4.16 21.65
C GLU A 91 -7.58 3.91 22.47
N GLU A 92 -7.40 4.63 23.57
CA GLU A 92 -6.21 4.52 24.41
C GLU A 92 -5.92 3.09 24.89
N LYS A 93 -6.97 2.32 25.25
CA LYS A 93 -6.82 0.92 25.66
C LYS A 93 -6.17 0.02 24.61
N HIS A 94 -6.31 0.36 23.31
CA HIS A 94 -5.83 -0.45 22.21
C HIS A 94 -4.34 -0.22 21.89
N ILE A 95 -3.74 0.91 22.32
CA ILE A 95 -2.33 1.18 22.06
C ILE A 95 -1.38 0.25 22.83
N TYR A 96 -1.88 -0.40 23.88
CA TYR A 96 -1.12 -1.36 24.68
C TYR A 96 -1.21 -2.80 24.17
N ASP A 97 -1.79 -3.04 22.99
CA ASP A 97 -1.84 -4.38 22.40
C ASP A 97 -0.44 -4.98 22.29
N THR A 98 -0.25 -6.14 22.93
CA THR A 98 1.08 -6.76 23.07
C THR A 98 1.63 -7.25 21.74
N TYR A 99 0.76 -7.74 20.85
CA TYR A 99 1.18 -8.26 19.55
C TYR A 99 1.58 -7.14 18.59
N CYS A 100 0.81 -6.06 18.51
CA CYS A 100 1.17 -4.90 17.72
C CYS A 100 2.47 -4.25 18.21
N ASN A 101 2.64 -4.13 19.53
CA ASN A 101 3.87 -3.62 20.13
C ASN A 101 5.08 -4.54 19.89
N LEU A 102 4.88 -5.87 19.90
CA LEU A 102 5.92 -6.83 19.51
C LEU A 102 6.38 -6.60 18.07
N ILE A 103 5.42 -6.46 17.14
CA ILE A 103 5.73 -6.17 15.73
C ILE A 103 6.52 -4.87 15.60
N MET A 104 6.11 -3.80 16.30
CA MET A 104 6.81 -2.51 16.26
C MET A 104 8.25 -2.64 16.73
N LYS A 105 8.50 -3.34 17.85
CA LYS A 105 9.86 -3.59 18.36
C LYS A 105 10.74 -4.36 17.38
N GLU A 106 10.21 -5.38 16.73
CA GLU A 106 10.94 -6.16 15.73
C GLU A 106 11.25 -5.37 14.45
N ALA A 107 10.41 -4.40 14.14
CA ALA A 107 10.51 -3.59 12.93
C ALA A 107 11.18 -2.23 13.11
N ASP A 108 11.53 -1.84 14.34
CA ASP A 108 12.15 -0.53 14.64
C ASP A 108 13.63 -0.52 14.26
N ASN A 109 13.92 -0.06 13.05
CA ASN A 109 15.25 -0.03 12.46
C ASN A 109 15.58 1.28 11.72
N GLY A 110 14.77 2.33 11.91
CA GLY A 110 14.92 3.62 11.26
C GLY A 110 14.52 3.66 9.76
N MET A 111 14.22 2.51 9.16
CA MET A 111 13.85 2.41 7.75
C MET A 111 12.32 2.29 7.56
N ASN A 112 11.67 1.50 8.41
CA ASN A 112 10.28 1.12 8.26
C ASN A 112 9.31 2.28 8.51
N GLN A 113 8.07 2.12 8.06
CA GLN A 113 7.09 3.20 7.96
C GLN A 113 5.73 2.75 8.49
N VAL A 114 4.93 3.70 8.94
CA VAL A 114 3.58 3.44 9.43
C VAL A 114 2.57 4.41 8.82
N LEU A 115 1.52 3.87 8.19
CA LEU A 115 0.32 4.64 7.87
C LEU A 115 -0.53 4.76 9.14
N VAL A 116 -0.94 5.96 9.48
CA VAL A 116 -1.75 6.26 10.67
C VAL A 116 -3.07 6.93 10.31
N ASN A 117 -4.08 6.73 11.15
CA ASN A 117 -5.39 7.36 11.02
C ASN A 117 -5.78 8.09 12.33
N ARG A 118 -5.62 7.44 13.48
CA ARG A 118 -6.07 7.96 14.78
C ARG A 118 -4.94 8.69 15.50
N PRO A 119 -5.20 9.92 16.00
CA PRO A 119 -4.20 10.69 16.76
C PRO A 119 -3.62 9.91 17.96
N VAL A 120 -4.46 9.18 18.71
CA VAL A 120 -4.01 8.41 19.88
C VAL A 120 -2.91 7.41 19.53
N LEU A 121 -3.01 6.73 18.40
CA LEU A 121 -1.96 5.81 17.95
C LEU A 121 -0.74 6.56 17.38
N GLU A 122 -0.98 7.64 16.66
CA GLU A 122 0.08 8.47 16.09
C GLU A 122 0.99 9.03 17.19
N GLU A 123 0.42 9.67 18.21
CA GLU A 123 1.15 10.22 19.36
C GLU A 123 1.92 9.14 20.11
N TYR A 124 1.28 7.96 20.30
CA TYR A 124 1.91 6.81 20.92
C TYR A 124 3.14 6.35 20.13
N ILE A 125 3.02 6.19 18.80
CA ILE A 125 4.14 5.74 17.95
C ILE A 125 5.27 6.77 17.93
N ARG A 126 4.96 8.06 17.79
CA ARG A 126 5.98 9.14 17.83
C ARG A 126 6.80 9.10 19.11
N ARG A 127 6.15 8.80 20.24
CA ARG A 127 6.81 8.75 21.55
C ARG A 127 7.58 7.45 21.79
N GLN A 128 7.00 6.30 21.45
CA GLN A 128 7.56 5.00 21.81
C GLN A 128 8.49 4.41 20.74
N TYR A 129 8.26 4.79 19.47
CA TYR A 129 8.95 4.23 18.30
C TYR A 129 9.38 5.35 17.32
N PRO A 130 10.23 6.29 17.76
CA PRO A 130 10.60 7.47 16.96
C PRO A 130 11.38 7.15 15.69
N GLY A 131 11.88 5.92 15.55
CA GLY A 131 12.55 5.46 14.32
C GLY A 131 11.64 5.25 13.12
N PHE A 132 10.31 5.23 13.32
CA PHE A 132 9.38 5.07 12.21
C PHE A 132 9.03 6.38 11.53
N LYS A 133 8.97 6.35 10.20
CA LYS A 133 8.40 7.45 9.40
C LYS A 133 6.88 7.31 9.36
N LEU A 134 6.16 8.32 9.83
CA LEU A 134 4.71 8.32 9.83
C LEU A 134 4.15 8.88 8.53
N ILE A 135 3.05 8.28 8.08
CA ILE A 135 2.38 8.64 6.83
C ILE A 135 0.90 8.83 7.13
N SER A 136 0.34 9.97 6.69
CA SER A 136 -1.09 10.20 6.82
C SER A 136 -1.87 9.31 5.83
N SER A 137 -2.87 8.59 6.34
CA SER A 137 -3.61 7.61 5.56
C SER A 137 -4.80 8.22 4.82
N THR A 138 -5.04 7.77 3.58
CA THR A 138 -6.28 8.06 2.83
C THR A 138 -7.56 7.62 3.57
N THR A 139 -7.46 6.70 4.55
CA THR A 139 -8.63 6.31 5.35
C THR A 139 -9.15 7.42 6.27
N LYS A 140 -8.41 8.52 6.44
CA LYS A 140 -8.89 9.74 7.09
C LYS A 140 -9.97 10.45 6.27
N ARG A 141 -10.07 10.16 4.97
CA ARG A 141 -11.06 10.76 4.06
C ARG A 141 -10.97 12.28 3.98
N ILE A 142 -9.77 12.79 3.77
CA ILE A 142 -9.53 14.22 3.52
C ILE A 142 -9.85 14.49 2.05
N THR A 143 -11.06 14.97 1.78
CA THR A 143 -11.59 15.20 0.42
C THR A 143 -11.73 16.68 0.07
N GLY A 144 -11.39 17.58 1.00
CA GLY A 144 -11.40 19.03 0.80
C GLY A 144 -9.98 19.61 0.75
N LEU A 145 -9.81 20.69 -0.02
CA LEU A 145 -8.53 21.37 -0.22
C LEU A 145 -7.91 21.86 1.09
N ASP A 146 -8.67 22.59 1.90
CA ASP A 146 -8.16 23.17 3.15
C ASP A 146 -7.65 22.09 4.11
N GLY A 147 -8.43 21.00 4.28
CA GLY A 147 -8.02 19.88 5.11
C GLY A 147 -6.77 19.18 4.58
N LEU A 148 -6.59 19.08 3.27
CA LEU A 148 -5.39 18.52 2.67
C LEU A 148 -4.16 19.39 2.91
N LEU A 149 -4.28 20.71 2.72
CA LEU A 149 -3.19 21.65 2.96
C LEU A 149 -2.80 21.69 4.44
N GLU A 150 -3.78 21.64 5.35
CA GLU A 150 -3.51 21.49 6.78
C GLU A 150 -2.74 20.18 7.07
N GLU A 151 -3.15 19.05 6.48
CA GLU A 151 -2.49 17.77 6.69
C GLU A 151 -1.07 17.75 6.12
N LEU A 152 -0.82 18.39 4.98
CA LEU A 152 0.49 18.53 4.37
C LEU A 152 1.47 19.36 5.22
N ASN A 153 0.95 20.29 6.03
CA ASN A 153 1.76 21.11 6.94
C ASN A 153 2.14 20.37 8.24
N LYS A 154 1.53 19.21 8.53
CA LYS A 154 1.90 18.38 9.67
C LYS A 154 3.20 17.63 9.40
N ASP A 155 3.83 17.16 10.48
CA ASP A 155 5.07 16.37 10.41
C ASP A 155 4.78 14.90 10.00
N TYR A 156 4.38 14.72 8.73
CA TYR A 156 4.32 13.42 8.08
C TYR A 156 5.43 13.28 7.04
N PHE A 157 5.93 12.08 6.89
CA PHE A 157 6.85 11.75 5.80
C PHE A 157 6.14 11.81 4.44
N LEU A 158 4.93 11.28 4.35
CA LEU A 158 4.04 11.37 3.18
C LEU A 158 2.59 11.56 3.64
N VAL A 159 1.80 12.15 2.76
CA VAL A 159 0.33 12.25 2.88
C VAL A 159 -0.28 11.51 1.70
N VAL A 160 -1.10 10.48 1.98
CA VAL A 160 -1.78 9.73 0.92
C VAL A 160 -3.01 10.50 0.48
N LEU A 161 -2.99 11.00 -0.75
CA LEU A 161 -4.10 11.71 -1.36
C LEU A 161 -5.35 10.82 -1.38
N ASP A 162 -6.51 11.40 -1.05
CA ASP A 162 -7.76 10.70 -1.29
C ASP A 162 -7.98 10.57 -2.80
N TYR A 163 -8.26 9.35 -3.27
CA TYR A 163 -8.37 9.09 -4.70
C TYR A 163 -9.56 9.80 -5.37
N ASP A 164 -10.51 10.34 -4.59
CA ASP A 164 -11.55 11.22 -5.10
C ASP A 164 -10.95 12.53 -5.67
N LEU A 165 -9.72 12.87 -5.27
CA LEU A 165 -9.00 14.08 -5.68
C LEU A 165 -7.95 13.84 -6.77
N ASN A 166 -7.79 12.60 -7.25
CA ASN A 166 -6.73 12.25 -8.19
C ASN A 166 -6.65 13.15 -9.42
N HIS A 167 -7.78 13.62 -9.93
CA HIS A 167 -7.87 14.48 -11.14
C HIS A 167 -8.44 15.87 -10.84
N ASN A 168 -8.44 16.30 -9.58
CA ASN A 168 -8.88 17.64 -9.23
C ASN A 168 -7.75 18.63 -9.45
N GLU A 169 -7.79 19.39 -10.56
CA GLU A 169 -6.74 20.31 -10.97
C GLU A 169 -6.51 21.45 -9.98
N GLU A 170 -7.56 21.95 -9.33
CA GLU A 170 -7.44 22.96 -8.28
C GLU A 170 -6.59 22.43 -7.12
N VAL A 171 -6.91 21.24 -6.63
CA VAL A 171 -6.18 20.57 -5.53
C VAL A 171 -4.75 20.26 -5.94
N LEU A 172 -4.54 19.65 -7.11
CA LEU A 172 -3.20 19.30 -7.58
C LEU A 172 -2.30 20.52 -7.79
N SER A 173 -2.88 21.63 -8.26
CA SER A 173 -2.14 22.88 -8.41
C SER A 173 -1.82 23.55 -7.07
N ALA A 174 -2.74 23.50 -6.11
CA ALA A 174 -2.56 24.06 -4.79
C ALA A 174 -1.51 23.33 -3.94
N ILE A 175 -1.32 22.03 -4.13
CA ILE A 175 -0.24 21.24 -3.50
C ILE A 175 1.14 21.83 -3.84
N GLY A 176 1.35 22.23 -5.08
CA GLY A 176 2.52 23.00 -5.52
C GLY A 176 3.85 22.34 -5.15
N LYS A 177 4.69 23.04 -4.38
CA LYS A 177 6.04 22.60 -3.99
C LYS A 177 6.06 21.37 -3.06
N GLN A 178 4.92 21.00 -2.47
CA GLN A 178 4.81 19.82 -1.58
C GLN A 178 4.40 18.54 -2.34
N ALA A 179 4.41 18.55 -3.67
CA ALA A 179 4.01 17.42 -4.50
C ALA A 179 4.81 16.14 -4.20
N ASP A 180 6.07 16.25 -3.83
CA ASP A 180 6.94 15.13 -3.45
C ASP A 180 6.57 14.50 -2.10
N LYS A 181 5.78 15.20 -1.27
CA LYS A 181 5.21 14.71 -0.01
C LYS A 181 3.87 13.97 -0.22
N VAL A 182 3.31 14.03 -1.42
CA VAL A 182 2.00 13.42 -1.72
C VAL A 182 2.18 12.04 -2.35
N GLU A 183 1.44 11.05 -1.83
CA GLU A 183 1.35 9.71 -2.40
C GLU A 183 0.00 9.51 -3.10
N ILE A 184 0.00 9.12 -4.37
CA ILE A 184 -1.20 8.97 -5.22
C ILE A 184 -1.54 7.48 -5.43
N LEU A 185 -2.79 7.08 -5.15
CA LEU A 185 -3.31 5.75 -5.49
C LEU A 185 -3.65 5.71 -6.99
N VAL A 186 -3.03 4.81 -7.75
CA VAL A 186 -3.14 4.83 -9.22
C VAL A 186 -4.22 3.95 -9.82
N ASN A 187 -4.68 2.91 -9.09
CA ASN A 187 -5.57 1.87 -9.61
C ASN A 187 -6.66 1.46 -8.62
N GLU A 188 -7.26 2.43 -7.92
CA GLU A 188 -8.36 2.13 -6.99
C GLU A 188 -9.59 1.61 -7.76
N ILE A 189 -10.12 0.48 -7.31
CA ILE A 189 -11.29 -0.16 -7.93
C ILE A 189 -12.63 0.39 -7.39
N CYS A 190 -12.58 1.05 -6.25
CA CYS A 190 -13.76 1.63 -5.64
C CYS A 190 -14.20 2.91 -6.38
N TYR A 191 -15.48 3.23 -6.31
CA TYR A 191 -16.00 4.43 -6.97
C TYR A 191 -15.62 5.69 -6.20
N PRO A 192 -15.12 6.73 -6.87
CA PRO A 192 -15.00 8.06 -6.28
C PRO A 192 -16.35 8.57 -5.78
N GLY A 193 -16.34 9.36 -4.71
CA GLY A 193 -17.55 9.92 -4.12
C GLY A 193 -18.49 8.90 -3.47
N CYS A 194 -18.06 7.66 -3.22
CA CYS A 194 -18.91 6.65 -2.60
C CYS A 194 -19.38 7.09 -1.20
N PRO A 195 -20.71 7.30 -0.99
CA PRO A 195 -21.22 7.80 0.29
C PRO A 195 -21.05 6.80 1.45
N LYS A 196 -20.90 5.52 1.13
CA LYS A 196 -20.69 4.44 2.11
C LYS A 196 -19.22 4.20 2.47
N ARG A 197 -18.28 4.97 1.94
CA ARG A 197 -16.86 4.70 2.11
C ARG A 197 -16.42 4.78 3.58
N SER A 198 -16.82 5.82 4.29
CA SER A 198 -16.44 6.00 5.69
C SER A 198 -17.05 4.91 6.58
N GLU A 199 -18.30 4.54 6.33
CA GLU A 199 -18.97 3.43 7.02
C GLU A 199 -18.26 2.10 6.75
N HIS A 200 -17.86 1.85 5.49
CA HIS A 200 -17.10 0.66 5.12
C HIS A 200 -15.77 0.58 5.87
N TYR A 201 -15.00 1.67 5.94
CA TYR A 201 -13.75 1.69 6.70
C TYR A 201 -13.98 1.46 8.20
N ARG A 202 -15.05 2.05 8.75
CA ARG A 202 -15.43 1.85 10.14
C ARG A 202 -15.76 0.38 10.43
N GLN A 203 -16.55 -0.26 9.56
CA GLN A 203 -16.89 -1.68 9.72
C GLN A 203 -15.64 -2.57 9.61
N GLN A 204 -14.75 -2.33 8.63
CA GLN A 204 -13.49 -3.07 8.54
C GLN A 204 -12.64 -2.91 9.79
N SER A 205 -12.66 -1.75 10.42
CA SER A 205 -11.98 -1.50 11.69
C SER A 205 -12.61 -2.26 12.85
N GLN A 206 -13.93 -2.31 12.92
CA GLN A 206 -14.68 -3.07 13.91
C GLN A 206 -14.43 -4.57 13.78
N MET A 207 -14.56 -5.12 12.57
CA MET A 207 -14.24 -6.52 12.27
C MET A 207 -12.83 -6.89 12.75
N GLN A 208 -11.84 -6.02 12.53
CA GLN A 208 -10.47 -6.25 12.97
C GLN A 208 -10.31 -6.27 14.48
N LEU A 209 -10.99 -5.37 15.21
CA LEU A 209 -10.94 -5.29 16.67
C LEU A 209 -11.67 -6.46 17.34
N GLU A 210 -12.83 -6.84 16.81
CA GLU A 210 -13.70 -7.88 17.38
C GLU A 210 -13.37 -9.28 16.85
N TYR A 211 -12.44 -9.37 15.90
CA TYR A 211 -12.12 -10.61 15.19
C TYR A 211 -13.33 -11.26 14.51
N ASP A 212 -14.28 -10.43 14.06
CA ASP A 212 -15.51 -10.88 13.42
C ASP A 212 -15.26 -11.25 11.96
N ILE A 213 -15.04 -12.55 11.71
CA ILE A 213 -14.73 -13.09 10.38
C ILE A 213 -15.98 -13.26 9.51
N ASP A 214 -17.15 -13.27 10.09
CA ASP A 214 -18.42 -13.52 9.40
C ASP A 214 -19.10 -12.23 8.95
N ALA A 215 -18.70 -11.09 9.49
CA ALA A 215 -19.25 -9.81 9.10
C ALA A 215 -18.93 -9.48 7.65
N ALA A 216 -19.92 -8.97 6.93
CA ALA A 216 -19.80 -8.54 5.56
C ALA A 216 -20.41 -7.16 5.34
N PHE A 217 -19.69 -6.29 4.64
CA PHE A 217 -20.23 -5.00 4.24
C PHE A 217 -21.05 -5.15 2.94
N PRO A 218 -22.30 -4.61 2.87
CA PRO A 218 -23.13 -4.68 1.69
C PRO A 218 -22.61 -3.69 0.61
N CYS A 219 -21.46 -4.03 0.02
CA CYS A 219 -20.82 -3.21 -0.99
C CYS A 219 -21.36 -3.55 -2.39
N PRO A 220 -21.80 -2.59 -3.19
CA PRO A 220 -22.27 -2.81 -4.57
C PRO A 220 -21.16 -3.37 -5.49
N ASN A 221 -19.90 -3.19 -5.12
CA ASN A 221 -18.76 -3.73 -5.85
C ASN A 221 -18.39 -5.18 -5.46
N LYS A 222 -19.10 -5.79 -4.49
CA LYS A 222 -18.76 -7.13 -3.98
C LYS A 222 -18.88 -8.23 -5.05
N THR A 223 -19.76 -8.03 -6.03
CA THR A 223 -20.08 -9.00 -7.11
C THR A 223 -19.11 -8.96 -8.28
N ARG A 224 -18.18 -8.00 -8.32
CA ARG A 224 -17.23 -7.86 -9.43
C ARG A 224 -16.07 -8.84 -9.29
N GLU A 225 -15.54 -9.29 -10.42
CA GLU A 225 -14.41 -10.23 -10.46
C GLU A 225 -13.08 -9.62 -9.99
N ARG A 226 -13.03 -8.29 -9.84
CA ARG A 226 -11.83 -7.54 -9.43
C ARG A 226 -10.63 -7.80 -10.33
N LYS A 227 -10.87 -7.71 -11.65
CA LYS A 227 -9.81 -7.73 -12.66
C LYS A 227 -9.15 -6.35 -12.77
N PHE A 228 -7.89 -6.32 -13.20
CA PHE A 228 -7.15 -5.05 -13.35
C PHE A 228 -7.83 -4.12 -14.35
N GLU A 229 -8.42 -4.64 -15.42
CA GLU A 229 -9.16 -3.88 -16.42
C GLU A 229 -10.30 -3.06 -15.83
N GLU A 230 -10.95 -3.56 -14.78
CA GLU A 230 -12.03 -2.83 -14.12
C GLU A 230 -11.57 -1.50 -13.48
N CYS A 231 -10.32 -1.41 -13.03
CA CYS A 231 -9.84 -0.14 -12.46
C CYS A 231 -9.60 0.92 -13.53
N LYS A 232 -9.29 0.52 -14.77
CA LYS A 232 -9.10 1.46 -15.90
C LYS A 232 -10.39 2.21 -16.26
N GLU A 233 -11.54 1.62 -15.93
CA GLU A 233 -12.85 2.24 -16.13
C GLU A 233 -13.23 3.22 -15.03
N ARG A 234 -12.42 3.33 -13.97
CA ARG A 234 -12.72 4.23 -12.85
C ARG A 234 -12.23 5.64 -13.13
N PRO A 235 -13.04 6.65 -12.80
CA PRO A 235 -12.62 8.06 -12.95
C PRO A 235 -11.35 8.42 -12.17
N SER A 236 -11.03 7.67 -11.13
CA SER A 236 -9.81 7.88 -10.31
C SER A 236 -8.56 7.17 -10.85
N PHE A 237 -8.67 6.41 -11.94
CA PHE A 237 -7.54 5.70 -12.53
C PHE A 237 -6.50 6.67 -13.08
N ILE A 238 -5.23 6.41 -12.79
CA ILE A 238 -4.09 7.15 -13.34
C ILE A 238 -3.39 6.24 -14.35
N SER A 239 -3.33 6.66 -15.62
CA SER A 239 -2.63 5.90 -16.67
C SER A 239 -1.11 6.07 -16.58
N ARG A 240 -0.36 5.28 -17.35
CA ARG A 240 1.11 5.39 -17.43
C ARG A 240 1.55 6.75 -17.98
N GLU A 241 0.82 7.26 -18.94
CA GLU A 241 1.06 8.58 -19.54
C GLU A 241 0.88 9.66 -18.47
N GLN A 242 -0.20 9.59 -17.71
CA GLN A 242 -0.46 10.51 -16.61
C GLN A 242 0.59 10.40 -15.49
N ILE A 243 1.18 9.22 -15.22
CA ILE A 243 2.31 9.12 -14.26
C ILE A 243 3.44 10.06 -14.65
N ARG A 244 3.76 10.18 -15.95
CA ARG A 244 4.81 11.09 -16.42
C ARG A 244 4.40 12.55 -16.23
N GLU A 245 3.17 12.90 -16.59
CA GLU A 245 2.62 14.26 -16.39
C GLU A 245 2.64 14.68 -14.91
N TYR A 246 2.25 13.75 -14.01
CA TYR A 246 2.29 13.99 -12.56
C TYR A 246 3.75 14.13 -12.06
N ALA A 247 4.66 13.30 -12.57
CA ALA A 247 6.08 13.38 -12.22
C ALA A 247 6.70 14.71 -12.63
N ASP A 248 6.34 15.25 -13.80
CA ASP A 248 6.78 16.58 -14.27
C ASP A 248 6.28 17.71 -13.36
N ARG A 249 5.13 17.53 -12.71
CA ARG A 249 4.56 18.41 -11.69
C ARG A 249 5.17 18.22 -10.29
N GLY A 250 6.06 17.23 -10.12
CA GLY A 250 6.75 16.96 -8.87
C GLY A 250 6.17 15.84 -8.02
N PHE A 251 5.07 15.19 -8.43
CA PHE A 251 4.52 14.01 -7.76
C PHE A 251 5.38 12.79 -8.08
N VAL A 252 6.04 12.25 -7.07
CA VAL A 252 7.00 11.15 -7.28
C VAL A 252 6.66 9.87 -6.51
N ASN A 253 5.57 9.87 -5.73
CA ASN A 253 5.16 8.74 -4.93
C ASN A 253 3.82 8.16 -5.42
N PHE A 254 3.85 6.96 -5.97
CA PHE A 254 2.68 6.28 -6.53
C PHE A 254 2.43 4.95 -5.83
N LYS A 255 1.18 4.68 -5.51
CA LYS A 255 0.76 3.50 -4.76
C LYS A 255 -0.14 2.60 -5.57
N ILE A 256 0.30 1.36 -5.75
CA ILE A 256 -0.52 0.30 -6.36
C ILE A 256 -1.45 -0.27 -5.31
N VAL A 257 -2.75 -0.19 -5.55
CA VAL A 257 -3.78 -0.82 -4.72
C VAL A 257 -3.76 -2.33 -4.95
N GLY A 258 -3.90 -3.12 -3.88
CA GLY A 258 -3.87 -4.59 -4.03
C GLY A 258 -4.37 -5.35 -2.80
N ARG A 259 -4.45 -4.75 -1.61
CA ARG A 259 -4.99 -5.44 -0.43
C ARG A 259 -6.44 -5.86 -0.67
N GLY A 260 -6.73 -7.15 -0.45
CA GLY A 260 -8.03 -7.74 -0.72
C GLY A 260 -8.34 -7.96 -2.21
N MET A 261 -7.34 -7.80 -3.09
CA MET A 261 -7.44 -8.14 -4.51
C MET A 261 -6.86 -9.53 -4.80
N PRO A 262 -7.30 -10.19 -5.88
CA PRO A 262 -6.66 -11.41 -6.37
C PRO A 262 -5.20 -11.16 -6.76
N MET A 263 -4.38 -12.22 -6.72
CA MET A 263 -2.97 -12.13 -7.11
C MET A 263 -2.79 -11.66 -8.56
N ASP A 264 -3.67 -12.10 -9.46
CA ASP A 264 -3.63 -11.68 -10.87
C ASP A 264 -3.89 -10.19 -11.05
N PHE A 265 -4.77 -9.59 -10.27
CA PHE A 265 -4.96 -8.12 -10.28
C PHE A 265 -3.65 -7.39 -9.97
N VAL A 266 -2.93 -7.85 -8.94
CA VAL A 266 -1.68 -7.21 -8.52
C VAL A 266 -0.56 -7.47 -9.53
N LYS A 267 -0.47 -8.69 -10.07
CA LYS A 267 0.47 -9.07 -11.12
C LYS A 267 0.28 -8.18 -12.37
N GLU A 268 -0.97 -8.05 -12.84
CA GLU A 268 -1.28 -7.20 -14.00
C GLU A 268 -0.98 -5.72 -13.73
N SER A 269 -1.25 -5.24 -12.52
CA SER A 269 -0.87 -3.89 -12.11
C SER A 269 0.65 -3.67 -12.20
N TYR A 270 1.45 -4.63 -11.74
CA TYR A 270 2.91 -4.55 -11.83
C TYR A 270 3.40 -4.54 -13.27
N LEU A 271 2.86 -5.43 -14.10
CA LEU A 271 3.19 -5.49 -15.52
C LEU A 271 2.80 -4.20 -16.26
N TYR A 272 1.65 -3.63 -15.93
CA TYR A 272 1.18 -2.40 -16.53
C TYR A 272 2.02 -1.19 -16.15
N TYR A 273 2.27 -0.98 -14.84
CA TYR A 273 2.91 0.25 -14.38
C TYR A 273 4.44 0.22 -14.45
N LEU A 274 5.07 -0.92 -14.18
CA LEU A 274 6.51 -0.98 -13.93
C LEU A 274 7.32 -1.46 -15.13
N VAL A 275 6.72 -2.27 -16.01
CA VAL A 275 7.41 -2.94 -17.11
C VAL A 275 7.23 -2.17 -18.42
N LYS A 276 8.28 -1.98 -19.18
CA LYS A 276 8.24 -1.41 -20.54
C LYS A 276 7.32 -2.23 -21.45
N ASP A 277 6.65 -1.59 -22.40
CA ASP A 277 5.64 -2.23 -23.24
C ASP A 277 6.18 -3.39 -24.08
N ASP A 278 7.35 -3.22 -24.68
CA ASP A 278 8.06 -4.22 -25.48
C ASP A 278 8.53 -5.43 -24.67
N SER A 279 8.77 -5.23 -23.38
CA SER A 279 9.28 -6.26 -22.46
C SER A 279 8.17 -6.96 -21.67
N ARG A 280 6.91 -6.49 -21.76
CA ARG A 280 5.81 -6.94 -20.90
C ARG A 280 5.51 -8.43 -21.03
N ALA A 281 5.48 -8.96 -22.27
CA ALA A 281 5.25 -10.39 -22.52
C ALA A 281 6.38 -11.25 -21.94
N PHE A 282 7.62 -10.82 -22.12
CA PHE A 282 8.79 -11.53 -21.57
C PHE A 282 8.77 -11.59 -20.05
N ILE A 283 8.58 -10.45 -19.39
CA ILE A 283 8.53 -10.38 -17.91
C ILE A 283 7.34 -11.15 -17.36
N ARG A 284 6.16 -11.12 -18.01
CA ARG A 284 5.01 -11.95 -17.66
C ARG A 284 5.37 -13.43 -17.61
N ASN A 285 5.95 -13.94 -18.69
CA ASN A 285 6.33 -15.35 -18.80
C ASN A 285 7.37 -15.75 -17.72
N LYS A 286 8.34 -14.90 -17.45
CA LYS A 286 9.33 -15.11 -16.37
C LYS A 286 8.67 -15.15 -15.00
N MET A 287 7.78 -14.21 -14.71
CA MET A 287 7.06 -14.11 -13.45
C MET A 287 6.19 -15.35 -13.22
N GLU A 288 5.39 -15.75 -14.20
CA GLU A 288 4.50 -16.91 -14.12
C GLU A 288 5.29 -18.22 -13.99
N SER A 289 6.35 -18.40 -14.76
CA SER A 289 7.23 -19.57 -14.66
C SER A 289 7.82 -19.69 -13.26
N THR A 290 8.34 -18.59 -12.70
CA THR A 290 8.94 -18.59 -11.36
C THR A 290 7.89 -18.88 -10.29
N LEU A 291 6.71 -18.27 -10.34
CA LEU A 291 5.62 -18.53 -9.41
C LEU A 291 5.17 -20.01 -9.45
N ASN A 292 5.05 -20.59 -10.65
CA ASN A 292 4.69 -22.00 -10.84
C ASN A 292 5.75 -22.95 -10.27
N GLN A 293 7.04 -22.67 -10.43
CA GLN A 293 8.12 -23.44 -9.82
C GLN A 293 8.03 -23.44 -8.29
N PHE A 294 7.78 -22.28 -7.68
CA PHE A 294 7.56 -22.21 -6.24
C PHE A 294 6.34 -23.00 -5.78
N ALA A 295 5.22 -22.91 -6.50
CA ALA A 295 4.01 -23.66 -6.19
C ALA A 295 4.26 -25.18 -6.24
N GLN A 296 5.00 -25.68 -7.24
CA GLN A 296 5.37 -27.07 -7.37
C GLN A 296 6.31 -27.52 -6.23
N ALA A 297 7.32 -26.72 -5.91
CA ALA A 297 8.24 -27.01 -4.80
C ALA A 297 7.53 -27.10 -3.45
N MET A 298 6.53 -26.24 -3.22
CA MET A 298 5.71 -26.29 -1.99
C MET A 298 4.82 -27.53 -1.92
N LYS A 299 4.27 -27.99 -3.04
CA LYS A 299 3.48 -29.23 -3.10
C LYS A 299 4.35 -30.45 -2.77
N LYS A 300 5.57 -30.53 -3.32
CA LYS A 300 6.52 -31.63 -3.04
C LYS A 300 6.99 -31.70 -1.58
N ARG A 301 7.00 -30.58 -0.85
CA ARG A 301 7.38 -30.55 0.57
C ARG A 301 6.26 -30.98 1.52
N LYS A 302 5.00 -30.98 1.04
CA LYS A 302 3.82 -31.40 1.82
C LYS A 302 3.40 -32.86 1.56
N ALA A 303 3.89 -33.46 0.49
CA ALA A 303 3.76 -34.87 0.18
C ALA A 303 4.93 -35.68 0.80
#